data_c87132bffb0531170d1b15321c08f670
#
_entry.id   c87132bffb0531170d1b15321c08f670
#
_cell.length_a   1.000
_cell.length_b   1.000
_cell.length_c   1.000
_cell.angle_alpha   90.00
_cell.angle_beta   90.00
_cell.angle_gamma   90.00
#
_symmetry.space_group_name_H-M   'P 1'
#
loop_
_entity.id
_entity.type
_entity.pdbx_description
1 polymer ?
#
loop_
_entity_poly.entity_id
_entity_poly.type
_entity_poly.pdbx_seq_one_letter_code
_entity_poly.pdbx_strand_id
1 'polypeptide(L)'
;LIFIKKGTIFMNLIAVLIALAIIIVAFKFNVFLGIAVAIVAIGVGIYNFLPTYYAINGNKAFEIGDEDRAREWYKKACETGRANVKLKSSYAYVLLRTGYADEAEKVLDPIIRVKGLAPEKKNLAKQQRCMVYYKQGRLDEAIEDAQSMMNEGYRNSSIYGMLGYFKLLRNDDLDETTKLCEEAYDYNSDDRDIKDNLSICYFRKGEYEKAEKISDELVGSAPNFVEGFYHGIQIAMKLNKYDKAAEYAEKLKECKRSGMTTVTEEEVNKLIQEVKNHNENTIG
;
A
#
# COMPACT_ATOMS: atom_id res chain seq x y z
N LEU A 1 -7.95 -2.85 -12.16
CA LEU A 1 -8.40 -2.61 -13.56
C LEU A 1 -7.65 -1.41 -14.11
N ILE A 2 -6.74 -1.65 -15.07
CA ILE A 2 -5.91 -0.61 -15.68
C ILE A 2 -6.81 0.23 -16.59
N PHE A 3 -7.28 1.38 -16.12
CA PHE A 3 -7.84 2.41 -17.00
C PHE A 3 -6.69 3.00 -17.83
N ILE A 4 -6.41 2.37 -18.98
CA ILE A 4 -5.62 3.01 -20.03
C ILE A 4 -6.46 4.22 -20.50
N LYS A 5 -6.01 5.44 -20.23
CA LYS A 5 -6.69 6.65 -20.68
C LYS A 5 -6.87 6.55 -22.21
N LYS A 6 -8.10 6.77 -22.73
CA LYS A 6 -8.45 6.74 -24.18
C LYS A 6 -7.44 7.49 -25.06
N GLY A 7 -6.85 8.58 -24.55
CA GLY A 7 -5.84 9.36 -25.28
C GLY A 7 -4.51 8.64 -25.51
N THR A 8 -4.06 7.80 -24.60
CA THR A 8 -2.80 7.04 -24.76
C THR A 8 -2.96 5.93 -25.80
N ILE A 9 -4.13 5.29 -25.84
CA ILE A 9 -4.45 4.26 -26.87
C ILE A 9 -4.47 4.92 -28.26
N PHE A 10 -5.09 6.09 -28.37
CA PHE A 10 -5.19 6.82 -29.63
C PHE A 10 -3.82 7.27 -30.16
N MET A 11 -2.94 7.81 -29.29
CA MET A 11 -1.56 8.18 -29.65
C MET A 11 -0.73 6.96 -30.10
N ASN A 12 -0.86 5.84 -29.41
CA ASN A 12 -0.15 4.62 -29.78
C ASN A 12 -0.65 4.07 -31.14
N LEU A 13 -1.96 4.16 -31.40
CA LEU A 13 -2.54 3.77 -32.68
C LEU A 13 -2.01 4.64 -33.85
N ILE A 14 -1.94 5.95 -33.66
CA ILE A 14 -1.37 6.88 -34.66
C ILE A 14 0.09 6.52 -34.94
N ALA A 15 0.90 6.27 -33.92
CA ALA A 15 2.31 5.90 -34.09
C ALA A 15 2.45 4.59 -34.89
N VAL A 16 1.62 3.60 -34.64
CA VAL A 16 1.59 2.34 -35.41
C VAL A 16 1.19 2.59 -36.87
N LEU A 17 0.17 3.41 -37.12
CA LEU A 17 -0.25 3.74 -38.47
C LEU A 17 0.85 4.48 -39.25
N ILE A 18 1.56 5.41 -38.62
CA ILE A 18 2.70 6.10 -39.23
C ILE A 18 3.82 5.11 -39.56
N ALA A 19 4.17 4.20 -38.62
CA ALA A 19 5.18 3.17 -38.88
C ALA A 19 4.80 2.28 -40.06
N LEU A 20 3.56 1.83 -40.16
CA LEU A 20 3.04 1.06 -41.27
C LEU A 20 3.14 1.80 -42.60
N ALA A 21 2.76 3.10 -42.61
CA ALA A 21 2.88 3.94 -43.82
C ALA A 21 4.34 4.05 -44.28
N ILE A 22 5.29 4.27 -43.36
CA ILE A 22 6.73 4.34 -43.67
C ILE A 22 7.21 3.01 -44.28
N ILE A 23 6.82 1.88 -43.69
CA ILE A 23 7.17 0.53 -44.17
C ILE A 23 6.64 0.34 -45.62
N ILE A 24 5.37 0.68 -45.86
CA ILE A 24 4.76 0.55 -47.20
C ILE A 24 5.51 1.39 -48.25
N VAL A 25 5.84 2.62 -47.89
CA VAL A 25 6.61 3.51 -48.78
C VAL A 25 8.01 2.92 -49.05
N ALA A 26 8.71 2.42 -48.04
CA ALA A 26 10.02 1.79 -48.19
C ALA A 26 9.99 0.58 -49.16
N PHE A 27 8.96 -0.27 -49.07
CA PHE A 27 8.76 -1.40 -50.01
C PHE A 27 8.53 -0.95 -51.44
N LYS A 28 7.89 0.20 -51.68
CA LYS A 28 7.74 0.74 -53.05
C LYS A 28 9.05 1.19 -53.67
N PHE A 29 10.04 1.57 -52.87
CA PHE A 29 11.37 1.95 -53.36
C PHE A 29 12.26 0.74 -53.59
N ASN A 30 12.35 -0.18 -52.61
CA ASN A 30 13.16 -1.37 -52.68
C ASN A 30 12.74 -2.38 -51.64
N VAL A 31 12.65 -3.67 -52.02
CA VAL A 31 12.23 -4.75 -51.12
C VAL A 31 13.16 -4.90 -49.91
N PHE A 32 14.47 -4.84 -50.15
CA PHE A 32 15.44 -4.95 -49.05
C PHE A 32 15.35 -3.76 -48.08
N LEU A 33 15.10 -2.56 -48.59
CA LEU A 33 14.87 -1.38 -47.75
C LEU A 33 13.59 -1.56 -46.93
N GLY A 34 12.51 -2.04 -47.53
CA GLY A 34 11.24 -2.35 -46.81
C GLY A 34 11.42 -3.35 -45.69
N ILE A 35 12.17 -4.42 -45.92
CA ILE A 35 12.50 -5.42 -44.90
C ILE A 35 13.32 -4.80 -43.78
N ALA A 36 14.34 -4.02 -44.07
CA ALA A 36 15.19 -3.39 -43.08
C ALA A 36 14.39 -2.41 -42.17
N VAL A 37 13.54 -1.57 -42.78
CA VAL A 37 12.67 -0.64 -42.06
C VAL A 37 11.66 -1.40 -41.15
N ALA A 38 11.09 -2.51 -41.66
CA ALA A 38 10.18 -3.32 -40.87
C ALA A 38 10.88 -3.97 -39.65
N ILE A 39 12.08 -4.49 -39.80
CA ILE A 39 12.88 -5.03 -38.68
C ILE A 39 13.16 -3.96 -37.65
N VAL A 40 13.57 -2.76 -38.06
CA VAL A 40 13.82 -1.63 -37.14
C VAL A 40 12.51 -1.24 -36.41
N ALA A 41 11.39 -1.14 -37.14
CA ALA A 41 10.11 -0.78 -36.53
C ALA A 41 9.65 -1.82 -35.49
N ILE A 42 9.80 -3.11 -35.78
CA ILE A 42 9.52 -4.20 -34.83
C ILE A 42 10.44 -4.09 -33.62
N GLY A 43 11.75 -3.89 -33.82
CA GLY A 43 12.71 -3.72 -32.72
C GLY A 43 12.36 -2.54 -31.81
N VAL A 44 11.99 -1.39 -32.38
CA VAL A 44 11.52 -0.22 -31.63
C VAL A 44 10.20 -0.52 -30.90
N GLY A 45 9.29 -1.26 -31.54
CA GLY A 45 8.04 -1.71 -30.91
C GLY A 45 8.29 -2.57 -29.69
N ILE A 46 9.12 -3.61 -29.80
CA ILE A 46 9.52 -4.50 -28.70
C ILE A 46 10.21 -3.68 -27.59
N TYR A 47 11.17 -2.84 -27.98
CA TYR A 47 11.89 -1.99 -27.05
C TYR A 47 10.97 -1.11 -26.20
N ASN A 48 9.95 -0.47 -26.81
CA ASN A 48 9.00 0.36 -26.10
C ASN A 48 7.97 -0.42 -25.28
N PHE A 49 7.62 -1.62 -25.72
CA PHE A 49 6.64 -2.48 -25.04
C PHE A 49 7.23 -3.23 -23.84
N LEU A 50 8.54 -3.44 -23.80
CA LEU A 50 9.22 -4.28 -22.80
C LEU A 50 8.87 -3.91 -21.33
N PRO A 51 8.86 -2.62 -20.89
CA PRO A 51 8.46 -2.28 -19.53
C PRO A 51 7.02 -2.68 -19.21
N THR A 52 6.12 -2.52 -20.19
CA THR A 52 4.70 -2.90 -20.05
C THR A 52 4.55 -4.41 -19.95
N TYR A 53 5.28 -5.17 -20.75
CA TYR A 53 5.30 -6.64 -20.68
C TYR A 53 5.73 -7.13 -19.29
N TYR A 54 6.82 -6.58 -18.75
CA TYR A 54 7.27 -6.92 -17.40
C TYR A 54 6.25 -6.52 -16.34
N ALA A 55 5.62 -5.34 -16.48
CA ALA A 55 4.59 -4.89 -15.55
C ALA A 55 3.34 -5.79 -15.55
N ILE A 56 2.91 -6.27 -16.72
CA ILE A 56 1.80 -7.24 -16.84
C ILE A 56 2.12 -8.53 -16.07
N ASN A 57 3.33 -9.06 -16.21
CA ASN A 57 3.73 -10.27 -15.49
C ASN A 57 3.86 -10.01 -13.99
N GLY A 58 4.34 -8.81 -13.59
CA GLY A 58 4.35 -8.37 -12.20
C GLY A 58 2.96 -8.30 -11.59
N ASN A 59 2.00 -7.71 -12.29
CA ASN A 59 0.60 -7.67 -11.86
C ASN A 59 0.02 -9.09 -11.67
N LYS A 60 0.24 -9.99 -12.64
CA LYS A 60 -0.24 -11.38 -12.55
C LYS A 60 0.35 -12.12 -11.35
N ALA A 61 1.65 -11.97 -11.11
CA ALA A 61 2.30 -12.56 -9.95
C ALA A 61 1.73 -12.01 -8.64
N PHE A 62 1.49 -10.69 -8.58
CA PHE A 62 0.90 -10.03 -7.42
C PHE A 62 -0.54 -10.49 -7.16
N GLU A 63 -1.37 -10.63 -8.20
CA GLU A 63 -2.75 -11.09 -8.11
C GLU A 63 -2.88 -12.51 -7.52
N ILE A 64 -1.91 -13.40 -7.80
CA ILE A 64 -1.87 -14.75 -7.22
C ILE A 64 -1.16 -14.81 -5.85
N GLY A 65 -0.72 -13.67 -5.31
CA GLY A 65 -0.04 -13.56 -4.00
C GLY A 65 1.45 -13.92 -4.03
N ASP A 66 2.07 -14.10 -5.20
CA ASP A 66 3.51 -14.32 -5.36
C ASP A 66 4.24 -12.96 -5.41
N GLU A 67 4.39 -12.35 -4.22
CA GLU A 67 4.94 -10.99 -4.09
C GLU A 67 6.42 -10.92 -4.46
N ASP A 68 7.20 -11.96 -4.20
CA ASP A 68 8.62 -12.01 -4.57
C ASP A 68 8.80 -12.02 -6.08
N ARG A 69 8.01 -12.83 -6.77
CA ARG A 69 8.02 -12.87 -8.23
C ARG A 69 7.49 -11.57 -8.84
N ALA A 70 6.49 -10.95 -8.22
CA ALA A 70 6.01 -9.63 -8.63
C ALA A 70 7.13 -8.58 -8.51
N ARG A 71 7.88 -8.58 -7.40
CA ARG A 71 9.03 -7.69 -7.18
C ARG A 71 10.08 -7.84 -8.28
N GLU A 72 10.45 -9.06 -8.65
CA GLU A 72 11.42 -9.29 -9.72
C GLU A 72 10.96 -8.77 -11.08
N TRP A 73 9.69 -8.97 -11.43
CA TRP A 73 9.13 -8.46 -12.68
C TRP A 73 9.09 -6.94 -12.72
N TYR A 74 8.65 -6.29 -11.63
CA TYR A 74 8.67 -4.83 -11.55
C TYR A 74 10.08 -4.26 -11.56
N LYS A 75 11.05 -4.92 -10.93
CA LYS A 75 12.46 -4.57 -10.99
C LYS A 75 12.95 -4.54 -12.44
N LYS A 76 12.75 -5.63 -13.19
CA LYS A 76 13.08 -5.70 -14.62
C LYS A 76 12.43 -4.59 -15.43
N ALA A 77 11.17 -4.25 -15.14
CA ALA A 77 10.49 -3.16 -15.81
C ALA A 77 11.16 -1.79 -15.53
N CYS A 78 11.57 -1.54 -14.29
CA CYS A 78 12.27 -0.31 -13.91
C CYS A 78 13.69 -0.23 -14.49
N GLU A 79 14.42 -1.34 -14.54
CA GLU A 79 15.78 -1.45 -15.11
C GLU A 79 15.82 -1.13 -16.61
N THR A 80 14.70 -1.20 -17.33
CA THR A 80 14.63 -0.71 -18.71
C THR A 80 14.92 0.80 -18.86
N GLY A 81 14.90 1.57 -17.78
CA GLY A 81 15.02 3.03 -17.77
C GLY A 81 13.79 3.79 -18.28
N ARG A 82 12.74 3.09 -18.74
CA ARG A 82 11.52 3.67 -19.37
C ARG A 82 10.25 3.47 -18.56
N ALA A 83 10.37 2.95 -17.34
CA ALA A 83 9.25 2.82 -16.42
C ALA A 83 8.66 4.20 -16.10
N ASN A 84 7.36 4.36 -16.33
CA ASN A 84 6.64 5.57 -15.97
C ASN A 84 6.41 5.65 -14.45
N VAL A 85 5.96 6.82 -13.98
CA VAL A 85 5.71 7.08 -12.55
C VAL A 85 4.79 6.03 -11.92
N LYS A 86 3.70 5.64 -12.61
CA LYS A 86 2.75 4.64 -12.10
C LYS A 86 3.43 3.30 -11.86
N LEU A 87 4.24 2.85 -12.81
CA LEU A 87 4.96 1.57 -12.71
C LEU A 87 6.00 1.61 -11.58
N LYS A 88 6.74 2.71 -11.46
CA LYS A 88 7.68 2.91 -10.35
C LYS A 88 6.98 2.91 -8.99
N SER A 89 5.82 3.57 -8.87
CA SER A 89 5.01 3.54 -7.65
C SER A 89 4.49 2.13 -7.33
N SER A 90 4.07 1.36 -8.34
CA SER A 90 3.70 -0.05 -8.13
C SER A 90 4.87 -0.89 -7.64
N TYR A 91 6.07 -0.67 -8.18
CA TYR A 91 7.29 -1.33 -7.73
C TYR A 91 7.63 -0.96 -6.28
N ALA A 92 7.58 0.32 -5.92
CA ALA A 92 7.81 0.78 -4.55
C ALA A 92 6.82 0.17 -3.56
N TYR A 93 5.55 0.03 -3.94
CA TYR A 93 4.53 -0.63 -3.13
C TYR A 93 4.86 -2.11 -2.88
N VAL A 94 5.29 -2.85 -3.91
CA VAL A 94 5.69 -4.26 -3.75
C VAL A 94 6.96 -4.38 -2.90
N LEU A 95 7.92 -3.46 -3.05
CA LEU A 95 9.11 -3.40 -2.20
C LEU A 95 8.73 -3.22 -0.72
N LEU A 96 7.80 -2.31 -0.40
CA LEU A 96 7.30 -2.13 0.96
C LEU A 96 6.63 -3.39 1.51
N ARG A 97 5.79 -4.04 0.70
CA ARG A 97 5.10 -5.28 1.10
C ARG A 97 6.05 -6.44 1.36
N THR A 98 7.19 -6.47 0.66
CA THR A 98 8.22 -7.52 0.80
C THR A 98 9.38 -7.12 1.74
N GLY A 99 9.26 -5.97 2.45
CA GLY A 99 10.21 -5.57 3.49
C GLY A 99 11.44 -4.81 3.00
N TYR A 100 11.46 -4.34 1.75
CA TYR A 100 12.59 -3.62 1.14
C TYR A 100 12.36 -2.10 1.16
N ALA A 101 12.29 -1.50 2.36
CA ALA A 101 11.98 -0.08 2.54
C ALA A 101 13.05 0.85 1.92
N ASP A 102 14.33 0.51 2.06
CA ASP A 102 15.44 1.34 1.54
C ASP A 102 15.44 1.40 0.00
N GLU A 103 15.10 0.28 -0.65
CA GLU A 103 14.96 0.24 -2.10
C GLU A 103 13.72 1.00 -2.55
N ALA A 104 12.63 0.93 -1.78
CA ALA A 104 11.42 1.70 -2.07
C ALA A 104 11.70 3.22 -2.02
N GLU A 105 12.47 3.71 -1.05
CA GLU A 105 12.90 5.11 -0.97
C GLU A 105 13.65 5.54 -2.22
N LYS A 106 14.63 4.74 -2.66
CA LYS A 106 15.42 5.01 -3.89
C LYS A 106 14.56 5.11 -5.15
N VAL A 107 13.41 4.41 -5.18
CA VAL A 107 12.46 4.47 -6.29
C VAL A 107 11.54 5.69 -6.18
N LEU A 108 11.10 6.06 -4.97
CA LEU A 108 10.12 7.12 -4.73
C LEU A 108 10.73 8.53 -4.77
N ASP A 109 11.90 8.72 -4.21
CA ASP A 109 12.57 10.02 -4.11
C ASP A 109 12.76 10.72 -5.48
N PRO A 110 13.24 10.04 -6.53
CA PRO A 110 13.31 10.65 -7.85
C PRO A 110 11.95 11.09 -8.40
N ILE A 111 10.87 10.37 -8.07
CA ILE A 111 9.50 10.72 -8.50
C ILE A 111 9.07 12.03 -7.86
N ILE A 112 9.29 12.17 -6.54
CA ILE A 112 8.87 13.33 -5.76
C ILE A 112 9.62 14.59 -6.20
N ARG A 113 10.86 14.46 -6.66
CA ARG A 113 11.73 15.56 -7.15
C ARG A 113 11.43 16.00 -8.58
N VAL A 114 10.56 15.28 -9.33
CA VAL A 114 10.23 15.67 -10.71
C VAL A 114 9.49 17.01 -10.70
N LYS A 115 10.05 18.02 -11.38
CA LYS A 115 9.42 19.34 -11.56
C LYS A 115 8.22 19.21 -12.50
N GLY A 116 7.09 19.84 -12.14
CA GLY A 116 5.86 19.82 -12.96
C GLY A 116 5.12 18.47 -12.96
N LEU A 117 5.47 17.53 -12.09
CA LEU A 117 4.68 16.32 -11.91
C LEU A 117 3.30 16.70 -11.35
N ALA A 118 2.25 16.08 -11.90
CA ALA A 118 0.88 16.30 -11.42
C ALA A 118 0.78 16.03 -9.89
N PRO A 119 0.13 16.91 -9.11
CA PRO A 119 0.08 16.83 -7.65
C PRO A 119 -0.37 15.46 -7.14
N GLU A 120 -1.37 14.83 -7.78
CA GLU A 120 -1.89 13.53 -7.37
C GLU A 120 -0.82 12.43 -7.44
N LYS A 121 0.04 12.46 -8.47
CA LYS A 121 1.12 11.49 -8.62
C LYS A 121 2.24 11.72 -7.60
N LYS A 122 2.55 12.98 -7.33
CA LYS A 122 3.54 13.37 -6.33
C LYS A 122 3.07 12.99 -4.93
N ASN A 123 1.82 13.26 -4.61
CA ASN A 123 1.23 12.94 -3.31
C ASN A 123 1.11 11.43 -3.09
N LEU A 124 0.77 10.65 -4.13
CA LEU A 124 0.81 9.19 -4.04
C LEU A 124 2.22 8.67 -3.69
N ALA A 125 3.26 9.24 -4.30
CA ALA A 125 4.64 8.86 -3.99
C ALA A 125 5.05 9.32 -2.57
N LYS A 126 4.67 10.53 -2.13
CA LYS A 126 4.87 11.00 -0.75
C LYS A 126 4.15 10.09 0.26
N GLN A 127 2.90 9.70 -0.02
CA GLN A 127 2.13 8.79 0.83
C GLN A 127 2.83 7.44 1.01
N GLN A 128 3.38 6.86 -0.06
CA GLN A 128 4.18 5.64 0.05
C GLN A 128 5.48 5.90 0.83
N ARG A 129 6.11 7.07 0.68
CA ARG A 129 7.31 7.45 1.43
C ARG A 129 7.06 7.59 2.93
N CYS A 130 5.87 8.01 3.36
CA CYS A 130 5.51 7.97 4.79
C CYS A 130 5.64 6.56 5.37
N MET A 131 5.20 5.53 4.63
CA MET A 131 5.39 4.13 5.04
C MET A 131 6.85 3.69 5.02
N VAL A 132 7.65 4.18 4.06
CA VAL A 132 9.11 3.96 4.06
C VAL A 132 9.72 4.51 5.33
N TYR A 133 9.49 5.78 5.65
CA TYR A 133 10.02 6.43 6.85
C TYR A 133 9.61 5.70 8.13
N TYR A 134 8.33 5.31 8.22
CA TYR A 134 7.87 4.48 9.34
C TYR A 134 8.66 3.17 9.46
N LYS A 135 8.84 2.41 8.37
CA LYS A 135 9.59 1.14 8.38
C LYS A 135 11.08 1.31 8.67
N GLN A 136 11.63 2.49 8.44
CA GLN A 136 13.02 2.86 8.78
C GLN A 136 13.15 3.42 10.21
N GLY A 137 12.07 3.52 10.98
CA GLY A 137 12.07 4.14 12.31
C GLY A 137 12.11 5.68 12.30
N ARG A 138 11.94 6.31 11.16
CA ARG A 138 11.95 7.78 10.93
C ARG A 138 10.53 8.34 11.08
N LEU A 139 9.97 8.18 12.28
CA LEU A 139 8.55 8.45 12.54
C LEU A 139 8.20 9.95 12.41
N ASP A 140 9.08 10.86 12.83
CA ASP A 140 8.86 12.30 12.73
C ASP A 140 8.74 12.75 11.27
N GLU A 141 9.60 12.24 10.38
CA GLU A 141 9.55 12.55 8.95
C GLU A 141 8.29 11.97 8.28
N ALA A 142 7.83 10.79 8.73
CA ALA A 142 6.58 10.21 8.26
C ALA A 142 5.37 11.09 8.63
N ILE A 143 5.34 11.62 9.86
CA ILE A 143 4.28 12.52 10.34
C ILE A 143 4.34 13.86 9.61
N GLU A 144 5.54 14.44 9.42
CA GLU A 144 5.72 15.71 8.71
C GLU A 144 5.21 15.62 7.27
N ASP A 145 5.60 14.58 6.52
CA ASP A 145 5.12 14.37 5.15
C ASP A 145 3.59 14.20 5.11
N ALA A 146 3.00 13.40 6.00
CA ALA A 146 1.56 13.17 6.04
C ALA A 146 0.80 14.46 6.41
N GLN A 147 1.27 15.21 7.40
CA GLN A 147 0.68 16.46 7.83
C GLN A 147 0.80 17.55 6.74
N SER A 148 1.94 17.63 6.06
CA SER A 148 2.14 18.54 4.93
C SER A 148 1.12 18.28 3.83
N MET A 149 0.90 17.02 3.45
CA MET A 149 -0.10 16.66 2.44
C MET A 149 -1.52 17.08 2.86
N MET A 150 -1.90 16.85 4.12
CA MET A 150 -3.21 17.28 4.65
C MET A 150 -3.37 18.80 4.62
N ASN A 151 -2.34 19.54 5.00
CA ASN A 151 -2.33 21.01 4.99
C ASN A 151 -2.39 21.56 3.55
N GLU A 152 -1.83 20.85 2.56
CA GLU A 152 -1.94 21.15 1.13
C GLU A 152 -3.33 20.78 0.54
N GLY A 153 -4.26 20.27 1.37
CA GLY A 153 -5.61 19.87 0.98
C GLY A 153 -5.71 18.47 0.38
N TYR A 154 -4.63 17.70 0.34
CA TYR A 154 -4.67 16.31 -0.11
C TYR A 154 -5.14 15.41 1.02
N ARG A 155 -6.42 15.04 0.97
CA ARG A 155 -7.08 14.22 2.00
C ARG A 155 -7.66 12.96 1.37
N ASN A 156 -7.38 11.82 1.99
CA ASN A 156 -7.99 10.52 1.70
C ASN A 156 -7.86 9.61 2.93
N SER A 157 -8.61 8.50 2.95
CA SER A 157 -8.63 7.55 4.07
C SER A 157 -7.24 7.09 4.47
N SER A 158 -6.38 6.81 3.49
CA SER A 158 -5.03 6.30 3.76
C SER A 158 -4.13 7.33 4.47
N ILE A 159 -4.24 8.63 4.13
CA ILE A 159 -3.51 9.71 4.83
C ILE A 159 -4.02 9.85 6.26
N TYR A 160 -5.35 9.85 6.44
CA TYR A 160 -5.96 9.89 7.78
C TYR A 160 -5.52 8.70 8.62
N GLY A 161 -5.60 7.48 8.06
CA GLY A 161 -5.18 6.26 8.75
C GLY A 161 -3.71 6.29 9.16
N MET A 162 -2.81 6.66 8.23
CA MET A 162 -1.37 6.75 8.53
C MET A 162 -1.07 7.81 9.59
N LEU A 163 -1.62 9.01 9.46
CA LEU A 163 -1.34 10.09 10.39
C LEU A 163 -1.86 9.78 11.80
N GLY A 164 -3.08 9.24 11.91
CA GLY A 164 -3.64 8.79 13.19
C GLY A 164 -2.76 7.73 13.85
N TYR A 165 -2.37 6.71 13.10
CA TYR A 165 -1.50 5.65 13.57
C TYR A 165 -0.12 6.16 14.03
N PHE A 166 0.53 7.00 13.23
CA PHE A 166 1.85 7.54 13.56
C PHE A 166 1.82 8.43 14.81
N LYS A 167 0.76 9.25 14.98
CA LYS A 167 0.57 10.05 16.20
C LYS A 167 0.35 9.17 17.43
N LEU A 168 -0.40 8.08 17.30
CA LEU A 168 -0.56 7.08 18.38
C LEU A 168 0.76 6.42 18.75
N LEU A 169 1.60 6.08 17.77
CA LEU A 169 2.93 5.49 18.00
C LEU A 169 3.88 6.46 18.69
N ARG A 170 3.89 7.73 18.27
CA ARG A 170 4.73 8.77 18.88
C ARG A 170 4.25 9.18 20.27
N ASN A 171 3.06 8.73 20.69
CA ASN A 171 2.38 9.13 21.91
C ASN A 171 2.13 10.65 21.97
N ASP A 172 1.67 11.21 20.85
CA ASP A 172 1.19 12.58 20.76
C ASP A 172 0.01 12.80 21.73
N ASP A 173 -0.38 14.06 21.92
CA ASP A 173 -1.55 14.38 22.74
C ASP A 173 -2.75 13.52 22.33
N LEU A 174 -3.28 12.77 23.31
CA LEU A 174 -4.29 11.75 23.05
C LEU A 174 -5.65 12.38 22.68
N ASP A 175 -5.97 13.55 23.23
CA ASP A 175 -7.23 14.23 22.92
C ASP A 175 -7.21 14.81 21.51
N GLU A 176 -6.09 15.42 21.09
CA GLU A 176 -5.91 15.89 19.71
C GLU A 176 -5.89 14.73 18.71
N THR A 177 -5.19 13.64 19.04
CA THR A 177 -5.13 12.44 18.19
C THR A 177 -6.50 11.79 18.08
N THR A 178 -7.28 11.73 19.17
CA THR A 178 -8.65 11.20 19.14
C THR A 178 -9.54 12.04 18.22
N LYS A 179 -9.49 13.38 18.32
CA LYS A 179 -10.25 14.27 17.42
C LYS A 179 -9.91 14.03 15.93
N LEU A 180 -8.62 13.84 15.62
CA LEU A 180 -8.19 13.50 14.26
C LEU A 180 -8.77 12.16 13.82
N CYS A 181 -8.79 11.15 14.68
CA CYS A 181 -9.35 9.82 14.37
C CYS A 181 -10.88 9.86 14.26
N GLU A 182 -11.57 10.68 15.05
CA GLU A 182 -13.00 10.93 14.90
C GLU A 182 -13.33 11.64 13.59
N GLU A 183 -12.56 12.69 13.22
CA GLU A 183 -12.68 13.35 11.90
C GLU A 183 -12.45 12.35 10.75
N ALA A 184 -11.46 11.47 10.90
CA ALA A 184 -11.18 10.43 9.92
C ALA A 184 -12.34 9.43 9.80
N TYR A 185 -12.95 9.03 10.91
CA TYR A 185 -14.09 8.13 10.94
C TYR A 185 -15.34 8.76 10.29
N ASP A 186 -15.58 10.04 10.55
CA ASP A 186 -16.64 10.81 9.86
C ASP A 186 -16.38 10.92 8.36
N TYR A 187 -15.10 11.01 7.95
CA TYR A 187 -14.71 11.05 6.54
C TYR A 187 -14.95 9.71 5.84
N ASN A 188 -14.57 8.60 6.46
CA ASN A 188 -14.78 7.25 5.92
C ASN A 188 -14.81 6.17 7.03
N SER A 189 -16.00 5.89 7.52
CA SER A 189 -16.23 4.87 8.56
C SER A 189 -16.03 3.43 8.10
N ASP A 190 -15.86 3.16 6.80
CA ASP A 190 -15.63 1.80 6.28
C ASP A 190 -14.15 1.43 6.22
N ASP A 191 -13.25 2.40 6.36
CA ASP A 191 -11.80 2.16 6.31
C ASP A 191 -11.32 1.46 7.59
N ARG A 192 -10.62 0.33 7.42
CA ARG A 192 -10.16 -0.51 8.52
C ARG A 192 -9.07 0.15 9.37
N ASP A 193 -8.16 0.87 8.74
CA ASP A 193 -7.03 1.51 9.44
C ASP A 193 -7.55 2.68 10.31
N ILE A 194 -8.58 3.38 9.81
CA ILE A 194 -9.27 4.45 10.54
C ILE A 194 -10.02 3.88 11.75
N LYS A 195 -10.79 2.78 11.57
CA LYS A 195 -11.48 2.10 12.67
C LYS A 195 -10.52 1.62 13.74
N ASP A 196 -9.41 0.99 13.32
CA ASP A 196 -8.41 0.49 14.26
C ASP A 196 -7.82 1.62 15.11
N ASN A 197 -7.37 2.70 14.48
CA ASN A 197 -6.85 3.87 15.19
C ASN A 197 -7.85 4.46 16.18
N LEU A 198 -9.13 4.60 15.78
CA LEU A 198 -10.15 5.14 16.66
C LEU A 198 -10.43 4.22 17.85
N SER A 199 -10.43 2.90 17.62
CA SER A 199 -10.58 1.91 18.69
C SER A 199 -9.44 2.00 19.72
N ILE A 200 -8.20 2.18 19.23
CA ILE A 200 -7.02 2.39 20.09
C ILE A 200 -7.12 3.71 20.87
N CYS A 201 -7.59 4.79 20.25
CA CYS A 201 -7.80 6.07 20.92
C CYS A 201 -8.77 5.90 22.10
N TYR A 202 -9.94 5.32 21.87
CA TYR A 202 -10.92 5.09 22.95
C TYR A 202 -10.38 4.13 24.02
N PHE A 203 -9.68 3.07 23.63
CA PHE A 203 -9.05 2.15 24.58
C PHE A 203 -8.06 2.86 25.50
N ARG A 204 -7.17 3.72 24.95
CA ARG A 204 -6.19 4.49 25.71
C ARG A 204 -6.84 5.54 26.62
N LYS A 205 -8.00 6.08 26.22
CA LYS A 205 -8.80 6.99 27.05
C LYS A 205 -9.58 6.30 28.17
N GLY A 206 -9.59 4.95 28.19
CA GLY A 206 -10.39 4.16 29.13
C GLY A 206 -11.87 4.05 28.76
N GLU A 207 -12.24 4.47 27.55
CA GLU A 207 -13.61 4.39 27.00
C GLU A 207 -13.82 3.01 26.34
N TYR A 208 -13.69 1.94 27.15
CA TYR A 208 -13.56 0.56 26.66
C TYR A 208 -14.78 0.05 25.89
N GLU A 209 -16.00 0.45 26.27
CA GLU A 209 -17.21 0.07 25.55
C GLU A 209 -17.29 0.70 24.16
N LYS A 210 -16.82 1.93 24.00
CA LYS A 210 -16.70 2.57 22.69
C LYS A 210 -15.62 1.88 21.85
N ALA A 211 -14.47 1.57 22.46
CA ALA A 211 -13.39 0.86 21.80
C ALA A 211 -13.86 -0.51 21.29
N GLU A 212 -14.60 -1.25 22.11
CA GLU A 212 -15.15 -2.54 21.74
C GLU A 212 -16.12 -2.43 20.56
N LYS A 213 -17.05 -1.47 20.60
CA LYS A 213 -18.01 -1.30 19.51
C LYS A 213 -17.32 -1.10 18.16
N ILE A 214 -16.33 -0.21 18.10
CA ILE A 214 -15.58 0.05 16.84
C ILE A 214 -14.75 -1.17 16.45
N SER A 215 -14.11 -1.85 17.41
CA SER A 215 -13.33 -3.06 17.16
C SER A 215 -14.17 -4.21 16.62
N ASP A 216 -15.39 -4.40 17.12
CA ASP A 216 -16.30 -5.43 16.64
C ASP A 216 -16.77 -5.17 15.19
N GLU A 217 -17.08 -3.91 14.87
CA GLU A 217 -17.39 -3.50 13.51
C GLU A 217 -16.19 -3.73 12.57
N LEU A 218 -14.96 -3.45 13.04
CA LEU A 218 -13.74 -3.68 12.30
C LEU A 218 -13.51 -5.15 11.99
N VAL A 219 -13.52 -6.00 13.01
CA VAL A 219 -13.28 -7.44 12.89
C VAL A 219 -14.36 -8.10 12.00
N GLY A 220 -15.62 -7.66 12.09
CA GLY A 220 -16.72 -8.13 11.24
C GLY A 220 -16.53 -7.75 9.76
N SER A 221 -15.96 -6.59 9.47
CA SER A 221 -15.77 -6.09 8.10
C SER A 221 -14.41 -6.44 7.48
N ALA A 222 -13.39 -6.75 8.29
CA ALA A 222 -12.03 -7.01 7.85
C ALA A 222 -11.43 -8.31 8.47
N PRO A 223 -11.97 -9.50 8.10
CA PRO A 223 -11.67 -10.77 8.76
C PRO A 223 -10.22 -11.27 8.58
N ASN A 224 -9.39 -10.60 7.80
CA ASN A 224 -7.98 -10.95 7.58
C ASN A 224 -7.02 -9.83 8.04
N PHE A 225 -7.50 -8.91 8.89
CA PHE A 225 -6.71 -7.78 9.34
C PHE A 225 -6.06 -8.08 10.69
N VAL A 226 -4.74 -8.30 10.67
CA VAL A 226 -3.92 -8.69 11.85
C VAL A 226 -4.09 -7.70 13.00
N GLU A 227 -3.94 -6.42 12.73
CA GLU A 227 -4.01 -5.33 13.72
C GLU A 227 -5.37 -5.28 14.40
N GLY A 228 -6.45 -5.42 13.64
CA GLY A 228 -7.81 -5.39 14.17
C GLY A 228 -8.07 -6.51 15.18
N PHE A 229 -7.63 -7.75 14.90
CA PHE A 229 -7.71 -8.83 15.87
C PHE A 229 -6.80 -8.62 17.06
N TYR A 230 -5.57 -8.16 16.83
CA TYR A 230 -4.60 -7.92 17.90
C TYR A 230 -5.15 -6.91 18.93
N HIS A 231 -5.61 -5.74 18.48
CA HIS A 231 -6.19 -4.74 19.35
C HIS A 231 -7.56 -5.17 19.93
N GLY A 232 -8.36 -5.88 19.15
CA GLY A 232 -9.62 -6.46 19.61
C GLY A 232 -9.44 -7.44 20.79
N ILE A 233 -8.39 -8.26 20.77
CA ILE A 233 -8.03 -9.14 21.89
C ILE A 233 -7.70 -8.31 23.12
N GLN A 234 -6.86 -7.28 22.99
CA GLN A 234 -6.50 -6.41 24.13
C GLN A 234 -7.72 -5.73 24.76
N ILE A 235 -8.65 -5.24 23.92
CA ILE A 235 -9.90 -4.63 24.37
C ILE A 235 -10.78 -5.66 25.08
N ALA A 236 -10.97 -6.84 24.52
CA ALA A 236 -11.78 -7.91 25.11
C ALA A 236 -11.21 -8.39 26.45
N MET A 237 -9.90 -8.58 26.55
CA MET A 237 -9.23 -8.92 27.81
C MET A 237 -9.43 -7.82 28.89
N LYS A 238 -9.34 -6.55 28.50
CA LYS A 238 -9.56 -5.43 29.42
C LYS A 238 -10.99 -5.37 29.96
N LEU A 239 -11.96 -5.83 29.17
CA LEU A 239 -13.37 -5.94 29.55
C LEU A 239 -13.70 -7.28 30.24
N ASN A 240 -12.72 -8.13 30.52
CA ASN A 240 -12.85 -9.50 31.06
C ASN A 240 -13.71 -10.43 30.17
N LYS A 241 -13.75 -10.18 28.85
CA LYS A 241 -14.48 -10.99 27.86
C LYS A 241 -13.54 -12.05 27.27
N TYR A 242 -13.08 -12.98 28.10
CA TYR A 242 -12.02 -13.92 27.76
C TYR A 242 -12.39 -14.91 26.65
N ASP A 243 -13.66 -15.34 26.58
CA ASP A 243 -14.14 -16.21 25.49
C ASP A 243 -14.00 -15.50 24.15
N LYS A 244 -14.35 -14.22 24.09
CA LYS A 244 -14.19 -13.38 22.88
C LYS A 244 -12.72 -13.19 22.54
N ALA A 245 -11.87 -12.94 23.53
CA ALA A 245 -10.43 -12.83 23.33
C ALA A 245 -9.85 -14.13 22.75
N ALA A 246 -10.30 -15.29 23.22
CA ALA A 246 -9.89 -16.58 22.71
C ALA A 246 -10.35 -16.81 21.26
N GLU A 247 -11.61 -16.48 20.94
CA GLU A 247 -12.12 -16.54 19.56
C GLU A 247 -11.28 -15.67 18.60
N TYR A 248 -10.99 -14.44 19.01
CA TYR A 248 -10.17 -13.52 18.20
C TYR A 248 -8.73 -14.01 18.06
N ALA A 249 -8.15 -14.64 19.10
CA ALA A 249 -6.82 -15.22 19.04
C ALA A 249 -6.72 -16.39 18.03
N GLU A 250 -7.75 -17.23 17.91
CA GLU A 250 -7.79 -18.27 16.88
C GLU A 250 -7.86 -17.65 15.46
N LYS A 251 -8.71 -16.66 15.25
CA LYS A 251 -8.81 -15.96 13.96
C LYS A 251 -7.51 -15.22 13.58
N LEU A 252 -6.83 -14.63 14.57
CA LEU A 252 -5.55 -13.95 14.36
C LEU A 252 -4.47 -14.88 13.79
N LYS A 253 -4.44 -16.15 14.20
CA LYS A 253 -3.49 -17.15 13.68
C LYS A 253 -3.68 -17.44 12.18
N GLU A 254 -4.90 -17.26 11.66
CA GLU A 254 -5.22 -17.50 10.26
C GLU A 254 -4.90 -16.29 9.36
N CYS A 255 -4.67 -15.11 9.96
CA CYS A 255 -4.40 -13.89 9.23
C CYS A 255 -3.04 -13.93 8.53
N LYS A 256 -3.02 -13.53 7.24
CA LYS A 256 -1.78 -13.41 6.47
C LYS A 256 -1.06 -12.10 6.79
N ARG A 257 0.21 -12.21 7.09
CA ARG A 257 1.11 -11.08 7.33
C ARG A 257 1.80 -10.63 6.05
N SER A 258 2.20 -9.37 6.01
CA SER A 258 3.03 -8.81 4.93
C SER A 258 4.04 -7.82 5.51
N GLY A 259 4.96 -7.29 4.71
CA GLY A 259 5.85 -6.21 5.14
C GLY A 259 5.12 -4.93 5.57
N MET A 260 3.84 -4.79 5.25
CA MET A 260 2.99 -3.67 5.69
C MET A 260 2.38 -3.89 7.08
N THR A 261 2.33 -5.13 7.58
CA THR A 261 1.83 -5.44 8.93
C THR A 261 2.67 -4.70 9.97
N THR A 262 2.00 -4.03 10.91
CA THR A 262 2.63 -3.15 11.90
C THR A 262 2.92 -3.86 13.22
N VAL A 263 2.12 -4.86 13.59
CA VAL A 263 2.31 -5.69 14.78
C VAL A 263 3.34 -6.78 14.49
N THR A 264 4.31 -6.99 15.36
CA THR A 264 5.34 -8.03 15.20
C THR A 264 4.81 -9.43 15.50
N GLU A 265 5.50 -10.46 15.01
CA GLU A 265 5.15 -11.85 15.33
C GLU A 265 5.34 -12.17 16.81
N GLU A 266 6.36 -11.58 17.43
CA GLU A 266 6.63 -11.71 18.85
C GLU A 266 5.49 -11.15 19.71
N GLU A 267 5.01 -9.95 19.37
CA GLU A 267 3.84 -9.32 20.05
C GLU A 267 2.58 -10.17 19.91
N VAL A 268 2.32 -10.70 18.72
CA VAL A 268 1.17 -11.60 18.48
C VAL A 268 1.28 -12.86 19.32
N ASN A 269 2.44 -13.54 19.29
CA ASN A 269 2.64 -14.77 20.04
C ASN A 269 2.53 -14.56 21.54
N LYS A 270 3.06 -13.46 22.05
CA LYS A 270 2.96 -13.08 23.47
C LYS A 270 1.49 -12.88 23.87
N LEU A 271 0.73 -12.13 23.08
CA LEU A 271 -0.69 -11.86 23.38
C LEU A 271 -1.52 -13.15 23.34
N ILE A 272 -1.30 -14.03 22.37
CA ILE A 272 -1.98 -15.34 22.30
C ILE A 272 -1.66 -16.18 23.53
N GLN A 273 -0.42 -16.16 24.01
CA GLN A 273 -0.04 -16.90 25.20
C GLN A 273 -0.69 -16.32 26.48
N GLU A 274 -0.83 -15.02 26.58
CA GLU A 274 -1.54 -14.35 27.68
C GLU A 274 -3.00 -14.79 27.74
N VAL A 275 -3.69 -14.85 26.60
CA VAL A 275 -5.07 -15.35 26.51
C VAL A 275 -5.18 -16.81 26.98
N LYS A 276 -4.27 -17.70 26.53
CA LYS A 276 -4.25 -19.11 26.93
C LYS A 276 -4.05 -19.29 28.43
N ASN A 277 -3.04 -18.62 29.00
CA ASN A 277 -2.74 -18.73 30.43
C ASN A 277 -3.91 -18.29 31.30
N HIS A 278 -4.68 -17.30 30.84
CA HIS A 278 -5.84 -16.84 31.57
C HIS A 278 -6.97 -17.88 31.56
N ASN A 279 -7.24 -18.50 30.40
CA ASN A 279 -8.26 -19.53 30.29
C ASN A 279 -7.92 -20.80 31.10
N GLU A 280 -6.67 -21.23 31.11
CA GLU A 280 -6.22 -22.39 31.91
C GLU A 280 -6.37 -22.14 33.41
N ASN A 281 -6.07 -20.94 33.91
CA ASN A 281 -6.22 -20.58 35.32
C ASN A 281 -7.68 -20.43 35.78
N THR A 282 -8.62 -20.32 34.85
CA THR A 282 -10.06 -20.17 35.17
C THR A 282 -10.81 -21.51 35.21
N ILE A 283 -10.20 -22.56 34.63
CA ILE A 283 -10.80 -23.92 34.53
C ILE A 283 -10.26 -24.86 35.64
N GLY A 284 -9.14 -24.52 36.30
CA GLY A 284 -8.54 -25.25 37.40
C GLY A 284 -9.00 -24.72 38.77
#